data_4a7e56b3a7b815233576fe5f60341b8b
#
_entry.id   4a7e56b3a7b815233576fe5f60341b8b
#
_cell.length_a   1.000
_cell.length_b   1.000
_cell.length_c   1.000
_cell.angle_alpha   90.00
_cell.angle_beta   90.00
_cell.angle_gamma   90.00
#
_symmetry.space_group_name_H-M   'P 1'
#
loop_
_entity.id
_entity.type
_entity.pdbx_description
1 polymer ?
#
loop_
_entity_poly.entity_id
_entity_poly.type
_entity_poly.pdbx_seq_one_letter_code
_entity_poly.pdbx_strand_id
1 'polypeptide(L)'
;MRLVNPGVGEVTDRLTILALKILHRGAEGKPTKHFEDERNALLVQIRARTLNGSWFEQVLQLGATNAATWYAEDALRALRDARPTDDLLQQAGTVAFRIQELNDQRAAVVETINKLAGDHTGSEKT
;
A
#
# COMPACT_ATOMS: atom_id res chain seq x y z
N MET A 1 -3.16 -3.29 13.36
CA MET A 1 -2.25 -4.45 13.25
C MET A 1 -0.84 -4.02 13.62
N ARG A 2 -0.20 -4.77 14.49
CA ARG A 2 1.17 -4.47 14.89
C ARG A 2 2.13 -5.25 14.00
N LEU A 3 3.08 -4.55 13.38
CA LEU A 3 4.15 -5.18 12.64
C LEU A 3 5.27 -5.59 13.60
N VAL A 4 5.67 -6.84 13.55
CA VAL A 4 6.76 -7.37 14.38
C VAL A 4 8.06 -7.34 13.56
N ASN A 5 9.07 -6.62 14.07
CA ASN A 5 10.36 -6.44 13.40
C ASN A 5 10.24 -6.01 11.95
N PRO A 6 9.42 -4.98 11.65
CA PRO A 6 9.23 -4.57 10.26
C PRO A 6 10.45 -3.83 9.75
N GLY A 7 10.75 -4.01 8.46
CA GLY A 7 11.69 -3.14 7.77
C GLY A 7 11.06 -1.78 7.50
N VAL A 8 11.90 -0.79 7.19
CA VAL A 8 11.42 0.56 6.83
C VAL A 8 10.48 0.51 5.63
N GLY A 9 10.73 -0.41 4.68
CA GLY A 9 9.86 -0.56 3.50
C GLY A 9 8.44 -0.94 3.89
N GLU A 10 8.27 -1.91 4.79
CA GLU A 10 6.96 -2.36 5.24
C GLU A 10 6.25 -1.26 6.04
N VAL A 11 6.96 -0.54 6.89
CA VAL A 11 6.40 0.58 7.66
C VAL A 11 5.95 1.69 6.71
N THR A 12 6.78 2.05 5.73
CA THR A 12 6.47 3.07 4.73
C THR A 12 5.24 2.67 3.92
N ASP A 13 5.19 1.42 3.48
CA ASP A 13 4.05 0.89 2.74
C ASP A 13 2.76 1.02 3.55
N ARG A 14 2.78 0.57 4.80
CA ARG A 14 1.61 0.65 5.68
C ARG A 14 1.18 2.09 5.91
N LEU A 15 2.12 3.02 6.04
CA LEU A 15 1.81 4.45 6.20
C LEU A 15 1.08 5.02 4.98
N THR A 16 1.49 4.65 3.76
CA THR A 16 0.79 5.11 2.55
C THR A 16 -0.61 4.52 2.45
N ILE A 17 -0.81 3.27 2.87
CA ILE A 17 -2.12 2.63 2.91
C ILE A 17 -3.03 3.31 3.94
N LEU A 18 -2.48 3.63 5.13
CA LEU A 18 -3.24 4.34 6.17
C LEU A 18 -3.67 5.72 5.71
N ALA A 19 -2.81 6.43 4.96
CA ALA A 19 -3.18 7.72 4.38
C ALA A 19 -4.40 7.60 3.47
N LEU A 20 -4.46 6.56 2.63
CA LEU A 20 -5.61 6.30 1.76
C LEU A 20 -6.86 5.96 2.55
N LYS A 21 -6.75 5.13 3.58
CA LYS A 21 -7.88 4.74 4.42
C LYS A 21 -8.45 5.95 5.17
N ILE A 22 -7.60 6.78 5.74
CA ILE A 22 -8.02 7.99 6.45
C ILE A 22 -8.75 8.94 5.50
N LEU A 23 -8.18 9.16 4.31
CA LEU A 23 -8.77 10.02 3.30
C LEU A 23 -10.16 9.53 2.87
N HIS A 24 -10.24 8.27 2.45
CA HIS A 24 -11.48 7.74 1.85
C HIS A 24 -12.57 7.51 2.89
N ARG A 25 -12.24 6.96 4.05
CA ARG A 25 -13.22 6.76 5.11
C ARG A 25 -13.67 8.08 5.73
N GLY A 26 -12.76 9.03 5.88
CA GLY A 26 -13.10 10.37 6.35
C GLY A 26 -14.08 11.07 5.42
N ALA A 27 -13.89 10.95 4.11
CA ALA A 27 -14.79 11.51 3.11
C ALA A 27 -16.19 10.88 3.17
N GLU A 28 -16.29 9.62 3.63
CA GLU A 28 -17.57 8.92 3.83
C GLU A 28 -18.19 9.19 5.20
N GLY A 29 -17.55 10.01 6.04
CA GLY A 29 -18.02 10.28 7.40
C GLY A 29 -17.84 9.14 8.37
N LYS A 30 -16.98 8.15 8.06
CA LYS A 30 -16.70 7.00 8.92
C LYS A 30 -15.58 7.33 9.91
N PRO A 31 -15.56 6.67 11.10
CA PRO A 31 -14.48 6.90 12.07
C PRO A 31 -13.13 6.50 11.50
N THR A 32 -12.11 7.34 11.78
CA THR A 32 -10.73 7.12 11.31
C THR A 32 -9.72 7.07 12.45
N LYS A 33 -10.16 7.23 13.70
CA LYS A 33 -9.25 7.35 14.84
C LYS A 33 -8.30 6.18 14.98
N HIS A 34 -8.77 4.95 14.80
CA HIS A 34 -7.92 3.76 14.92
C HIS A 34 -6.82 3.72 13.84
N PHE A 35 -7.10 4.23 12.64
CA PHE A 35 -6.07 4.36 11.59
C PHE A 35 -5.08 5.47 11.92
N GLU A 36 -5.55 6.58 12.48
CA GLU A 36 -4.70 7.69 12.89
C GLU A 36 -3.78 7.27 14.04
N ASP A 37 -4.30 6.49 14.99
CA ASP A 37 -3.51 5.96 16.10
C ASP A 37 -2.42 5.01 15.60
N GLU A 38 -2.74 4.12 14.67
CA GLU A 38 -1.76 3.23 14.06
C GLU A 38 -0.70 4.02 13.29
N ARG A 39 -1.13 5.02 12.49
CA ARG A 39 -0.21 5.92 11.77
C ARG A 39 0.77 6.59 12.72
N ASN A 40 0.28 7.13 13.81
CA ASN A 40 1.12 7.85 14.77
C ASN A 40 2.14 6.91 15.42
N ALA A 41 1.76 5.67 15.73
CA ALA A 41 2.67 4.67 16.26
C ALA A 41 3.77 4.31 15.24
N LEU A 42 3.42 4.15 13.98
CA LEU A 42 4.39 3.83 12.92
C LEU A 42 5.32 5.02 12.62
N LEU A 43 4.82 6.25 12.70
CA LEU A 43 5.63 7.45 12.51
C LEU A 43 6.76 7.55 13.55
N VAL A 44 6.54 7.07 14.76
CA VAL A 44 7.60 7.02 15.79
C VAL A 44 8.76 6.17 15.29
N GLN A 45 8.50 5.04 14.66
CA GLN A 45 9.54 4.16 14.13
C GLN A 45 10.31 4.83 12.97
N ILE A 46 9.61 5.57 12.11
CA ILE A 46 10.24 6.29 10.99
C ILE A 46 11.13 7.43 11.51
N ARG A 47 10.67 8.18 12.51
CA ARG A 47 11.44 9.30 13.08
C ARG A 47 12.76 8.86 13.71
N ALA A 48 12.84 7.61 14.14
CA ALA A 48 14.07 7.07 14.73
C ALA A 48 15.14 6.73 13.66
N ARG A 49 14.80 6.82 12.37
CA ARG A 49 15.68 6.43 11.28
C ARG A 49 16.23 7.66 10.55
N THR A 50 17.46 7.56 10.07
CA THR A 50 18.04 8.59 9.19
C THR A 50 17.70 8.22 7.75
N LEU A 51 16.83 9.03 7.12
CA LEU A 51 16.34 8.79 5.77
C LEU A 51 16.65 10.01 4.88
N ASN A 52 16.81 9.76 3.59
CA ASN A 52 17.26 10.78 2.62
C ASN A 52 16.26 10.97 1.47
N GLY A 53 16.67 11.77 0.48
CA GLY A 53 15.85 12.04 -0.70
C GLY A 53 15.50 10.80 -1.50
N SER A 54 16.40 9.82 -1.57
CA SER A 54 16.13 8.56 -2.28
C SER A 54 14.99 7.79 -1.62
N TRP A 55 14.94 7.77 -0.28
CA TRP A 55 13.79 7.18 0.44
C TRP A 55 12.49 7.93 0.11
N PHE A 56 12.54 9.26 0.09
CA PHE A 56 11.36 10.08 -0.19
C PHE A 56 10.82 9.84 -1.60
N GLU A 57 11.70 9.69 -2.59
CA GLU A 57 11.30 9.32 -3.96
C GLU A 57 10.53 8.00 -3.97
N GLN A 58 11.01 7.02 -3.22
CA GLN A 58 10.34 5.72 -3.11
C GLN A 58 9.00 5.82 -2.39
N VAL A 59 8.86 6.72 -1.41
CA VAL A 59 7.57 6.99 -0.74
C VAL A 59 6.55 7.49 -1.76
N LEU A 60 6.95 8.43 -2.63
CA LEU A 60 6.04 8.95 -3.65
C LEU A 60 5.61 7.85 -4.62
N GLN A 61 6.54 7.00 -5.04
CA GLN A 61 6.22 5.88 -5.92
C GLN A 61 5.29 4.86 -5.25
N LEU A 62 5.55 4.56 -3.98
CA LEU A 62 4.72 3.63 -3.20
C LEU A 62 3.31 4.18 -3.01
N GLY A 63 3.19 5.46 -2.71
CA GLY A 63 1.90 6.13 -2.59
C GLY A 63 1.09 6.05 -3.86
N ALA A 64 1.71 6.31 -5.01
CA ALA A 64 1.07 6.22 -6.32
C ALA A 64 0.62 4.78 -6.63
N THR A 65 1.48 3.80 -6.36
CA THR A 65 1.17 2.38 -6.59
C THR A 65 0.02 1.92 -5.71
N ASN A 66 0.02 2.29 -4.44
CA ASN A 66 -1.06 1.91 -3.52
C ASN A 66 -2.37 2.62 -3.85
N ALA A 67 -2.33 3.88 -4.31
CA ALA A 67 -3.52 4.57 -4.78
C ALA A 67 -4.11 3.89 -6.01
N ALA A 68 -3.26 3.52 -6.98
CA ALA A 68 -3.71 2.81 -8.18
C ALA A 68 -4.34 1.46 -7.83
N THR A 69 -3.75 0.74 -6.87
CA THR A 69 -4.29 -0.54 -6.37
C THR A 69 -5.66 -0.33 -5.72
N TRP A 70 -5.80 0.72 -4.92
CA TRP A 70 -7.07 1.07 -4.27
C TRP A 70 -8.19 1.23 -5.30
N TYR A 71 -7.94 2.04 -6.33
CA TYR A 71 -8.96 2.30 -7.36
C TYR A 71 -9.22 1.07 -8.24
N ALA A 72 -8.20 0.26 -8.51
CA ALA A 72 -8.37 -0.99 -9.27
C ALA A 72 -9.24 -1.99 -8.50
N GLU A 73 -9.04 -2.09 -7.19
CA GLU A 73 -9.85 -2.96 -6.33
C GLU A 73 -11.30 -2.48 -6.25
N ASP A 74 -11.53 -1.15 -6.19
CA ASP A 74 -12.87 -0.59 -6.24
C ASP A 74 -13.56 -0.91 -7.56
N ALA A 75 -12.85 -0.79 -8.69
CA ALA A 75 -13.37 -1.13 -10.00
C ALA A 75 -13.74 -2.62 -10.08
N LEU A 76 -12.91 -3.50 -9.51
CA LEU A 76 -13.19 -4.93 -9.50
C LEU A 76 -14.44 -5.25 -8.66
N ARG A 77 -14.60 -4.60 -7.50
CA ARG A 77 -15.81 -4.76 -6.68
C ARG A 77 -17.06 -4.31 -7.42
N ALA A 78 -16.99 -3.19 -8.14
CA ALA A 78 -18.12 -2.71 -8.93
C ALA A 78 -18.50 -3.71 -10.02
N LEU A 79 -17.53 -4.31 -10.68
CA LEU A 79 -17.77 -5.34 -11.69
C LEU A 79 -18.37 -6.62 -11.09
N ARG A 80 -17.90 -7.01 -9.89
CA ARG A 80 -18.44 -8.17 -9.17
C ARG A 80 -19.91 -7.99 -8.83
N ASP A 81 -20.30 -6.78 -8.45
CA ASP A 81 -21.67 -6.48 -8.01
C ASP A 81 -22.62 -6.24 -9.19
N ALA A 82 -22.10 -6.13 -10.40
CA ALA A 82 -22.88 -5.98 -11.63
C ALA A 82 -23.37 -7.36 -12.11
N ARG A 83 -24.42 -7.35 -12.97
CA ARG A 83 -24.92 -8.57 -13.56
C ARG A 83 -23.84 -9.18 -14.46
N PRO A 84 -23.47 -10.46 -14.27
CA PRO A 84 -22.39 -11.06 -15.05
C PRO A 84 -22.77 -11.21 -16.52
N THR A 85 -21.88 -10.68 -17.38
CA THR A 85 -21.90 -10.87 -18.83
C THR A 85 -20.49 -11.26 -19.26
N ASP A 86 -20.31 -11.77 -20.45
CA ASP A 86 -18.98 -12.11 -20.98
C ASP A 86 -18.06 -10.89 -20.99
N ASP A 87 -18.58 -9.73 -21.37
CA ASP A 87 -17.85 -8.45 -21.36
C ASP A 87 -17.39 -8.08 -19.95
N LEU A 88 -18.27 -8.19 -18.95
CA LEU A 88 -17.93 -7.87 -17.56
C LEU A 88 -16.90 -8.85 -17.02
N LEU A 89 -16.95 -10.13 -17.39
CA LEU A 89 -15.96 -11.11 -16.97
C LEU A 89 -14.59 -10.82 -17.59
N GLN A 90 -14.55 -10.38 -18.84
CA GLN A 90 -13.30 -9.94 -19.47
C GLN A 90 -12.71 -8.72 -18.78
N GLN A 91 -13.55 -7.71 -18.48
CA GLN A 91 -13.12 -6.52 -17.76
C GLN A 91 -12.60 -6.88 -16.37
N ALA A 92 -13.30 -7.76 -15.65
CA ALA A 92 -12.86 -8.21 -14.33
C ALA A 92 -11.50 -8.92 -14.40
N GLY A 93 -11.29 -9.76 -15.40
CA GLY A 93 -10.01 -10.42 -15.63
C GLY A 93 -8.87 -9.43 -15.89
N THR A 94 -9.11 -8.42 -16.73
CA THR A 94 -8.15 -7.36 -17.02
C THR A 94 -7.78 -6.58 -15.76
N VAL A 95 -8.77 -6.20 -14.96
CA VAL A 95 -8.54 -5.47 -13.71
C VAL A 95 -7.78 -6.35 -12.70
N ALA A 96 -8.13 -7.64 -12.61
CA ALA A 96 -7.45 -8.56 -11.71
C ALA A 96 -5.96 -8.71 -12.06
N PHE A 97 -5.62 -8.82 -13.35
CA PHE A 97 -4.23 -8.84 -13.79
C PHE A 97 -3.52 -7.52 -13.45
N ARG A 98 -4.19 -6.40 -13.63
CA ARG A 98 -3.63 -5.09 -13.26
C ARG A 98 -3.31 -5.02 -11.77
N ILE A 99 -4.18 -5.55 -10.93
CA ILE A 99 -3.94 -5.61 -9.48
C ILE A 99 -2.70 -6.44 -9.16
N GLN A 100 -2.51 -7.59 -9.84
CA GLN A 100 -1.31 -8.40 -9.65
C GLN A 100 -0.04 -7.64 -10.04
N GLU A 101 -0.03 -6.94 -11.17
CA GLU A 101 1.09 -6.09 -11.58
C GLU A 101 1.40 -5.01 -10.53
N LEU A 102 0.36 -4.37 -10.00
CA LEU A 102 0.50 -3.34 -8.98
C LEU A 102 1.07 -3.90 -7.67
N ASN A 103 0.64 -5.10 -7.27
CA ASN A 103 1.20 -5.77 -6.09
C ASN A 103 2.67 -6.12 -6.29
N ASP A 104 3.07 -6.55 -7.50
CA ASP A 104 4.46 -6.81 -7.82
C ASP A 104 5.30 -5.53 -7.78
N GLN A 105 4.79 -4.43 -8.30
CA GLN A 105 5.44 -3.12 -8.23
C GLN A 105 5.60 -2.67 -6.78
N ARG A 106 4.56 -2.82 -5.98
CA ARG A 106 4.60 -2.49 -4.56
C ARG A 106 5.67 -3.27 -3.83
N ALA A 107 5.72 -4.58 -4.04
CA ALA A 107 6.73 -5.46 -3.42
C ALA A 107 8.14 -5.03 -3.80
N ALA A 108 8.36 -4.68 -5.06
CA ALA A 108 9.66 -4.21 -5.55
C ALA A 108 10.08 -2.89 -4.87
N VAL A 109 9.14 -1.96 -4.70
CA VAL A 109 9.42 -0.67 -4.04
C VAL A 109 9.74 -0.88 -2.57
N VAL A 110 8.96 -1.72 -1.86
CA VAL A 110 9.22 -2.06 -0.45
C VAL A 110 10.63 -2.65 -0.29
N GLU A 111 11.00 -3.58 -1.17
CA GLU A 111 12.34 -4.18 -1.14
C GLU A 111 13.44 -3.14 -1.38
N THR A 112 13.22 -2.23 -2.32
CA THR A 112 14.17 -1.14 -2.59
C THR A 112 14.35 -0.25 -1.37
N ILE A 113 13.26 0.12 -0.69
CA ILE A 113 13.32 0.93 0.53
C ILE A 113 14.11 0.20 1.61
N ASN A 114 13.85 -1.09 1.82
CA ASN A 114 14.56 -1.88 2.82
C ASN A 114 16.06 -1.95 2.53
N LYS A 115 16.45 -2.11 1.27
CA LYS A 115 17.87 -2.09 0.87
C LYS A 115 18.51 -0.75 1.14
N LEU A 116 17.83 0.35 0.82
CA LEU A 116 18.33 1.70 1.08
C LEU A 116 18.50 1.97 2.58
N ALA A 117 17.64 1.41 3.40
CA ALA A 117 17.68 1.56 4.86
C ALA A 117 18.60 0.54 5.56
N GLY A 118 19.13 -0.45 4.82
CA GLY A 118 19.92 -1.53 5.40
C GLY A 118 19.09 -2.56 6.17
N ASP A 119 17.79 -2.64 5.89
CA ASP A 119 16.88 -3.58 6.55
C ASP A 119 16.75 -4.88 5.76
N HIS A 120 16.21 -5.90 6.42
CA HIS A 120 15.90 -7.17 5.77
C HIS A 120 14.76 -7.01 4.78
N THR A 121 14.85 -7.73 3.68
CA THR A 121 13.77 -7.85 2.71
C THR A 121 13.11 -9.22 2.84
N GLY A 122 11.89 -9.35 2.29
CA GLY A 122 11.19 -10.62 2.29
C GLY A 122 11.94 -11.72 1.56
N SER A 123 12.77 -11.37 0.56
CA SER A 123 13.57 -12.30 -0.21
C SER A 123 14.78 -12.85 0.56
N GLU A 124 15.16 -12.25 1.67
CA GLU A 124 16.27 -12.69 2.53
C GLU A 124 15.83 -13.70 3.57
N LYS A 125 14.55 -13.98 3.66
CA LYS A 125 14.04 -15.01 4.55
C LYS A 125 14.38 -16.38 4.00
N THR A 126 15.25 -17.04 4.62
CA THR A 126 15.62 -18.41 4.27
C THR A 126 15.21 -19.34 5.38
#